data_b6d7e28bfbd8ddba62df09d007b3b4cc
#
_entry.id   b6d7e28bfbd8ddba62df09d007b3b4cc
#
_cell.length_a   1.000
_cell.length_b   1.000
_cell.length_c   1.000
_cell.angle_alpha   90.00
_cell.angle_beta   90.00
_cell.angle_gamma   90.00
#
_symmetry.space_group_name_H-M   'P 1'
#
loop_
_entity.id
_entity.type
_entity.pdbx_description
1 polymer ?
#
loop_
_entity_poly.entity_id
_entity_poly.type
_entity_poly.pdbx_seq_one_letter_code
_entity_poly.pdbx_strand_id
1 'polypeptide(L)'
;MRKVVKFGGSSLASAQQFEKVAEIVHAEASRRYVVPSAPGKRFRKDTKVTDMLYGCYALAEQDEDFSENLHQIEERYQEIIDGLSLTLSLADEFAVIEKNFRAHVGK
;
A
#
# COMPACT_ATOMS: atom_id res chain seq x y z
N MET A 1 6.08 -5.06 29.45
CA MET A 1 6.42 -3.83 28.72
C MET A 1 5.79 -3.86 27.33
N ARG A 2 5.19 -2.76 26.93
CA ARG A 2 4.60 -2.63 25.58
C ARG A 2 5.65 -2.03 24.64
N LYS A 3 5.76 -2.58 23.45
CA LYS A 3 6.69 -2.10 22.42
C LYS A 3 5.94 -1.58 21.21
N VAL A 4 6.49 -0.54 20.59
CA VAL A 4 6.05 -0.04 19.30
C VAL A 4 7.04 -0.55 18.26
N VAL A 5 6.55 -1.20 17.22
CA VAL A 5 7.39 -1.69 16.13
C VAL A 5 6.98 -1.02 14.83
N LYS A 6 7.98 -0.61 14.05
CA LYS A 6 7.76 0.07 12.78
C LYS A 6 8.35 -0.78 11.65
N PHE A 7 7.57 -0.91 10.58
CA PHE A 7 8.00 -1.64 9.38
C PHE A 7 8.03 -0.69 8.20
N GLY A 8 9.20 -0.59 7.55
CA GLY A 8 9.36 0.21 6.35
C GLY A 8 8.75 -0.44 5.12
N GLY A 9 8.75 0.29 4.00
CA GLY A 9 8.09 -0.14 2.79
C GLY A 9 8.60 -1.45 2.19
N SER A 10 9.92 -1.69 2.23
CA SER A 10 10.48 -2.94 1.70
C SER A 10 10.03 -4.15 2.50
N SER A 11 9.75 -3.99 3.78
CA SER A 11 9.25 -5.06 4.64
C SER A 11 7.80 -5.41 4.34
N LEU A 12 7.09 -4.58 3.60
CA LEU A 12 5.67 -4.72 3.28
C LEU A 12 5.42 -4.79 1.77
N ALA A 13 6.47 -5.05 0.98
CA ALA A 13 6.39 -4.97 -0.47
C ALA A 13 5.64 -6.12 -1.12
N SER A 14 5.55 -7.26 -0.47
CA SER A 14 4.93 -8.48 -1.03
C SER A 14 4.30 -9.32 0.06
N ALA A 15 3.48 -10.32 -0.35
CA ALA A 15 2.88 -11.26 0.58
C ALA A 15 3.93 -11.99 1.41
N GLN A 16 5.05 -12.40 0.81
CA GLN A 16 6.13 -13.07 1.53
C GLN A 16 6.73 -12.21 2.61
N GLN A 17 6.90 -10.92 2.35
CA GLN A 17 7.41 -9.98 3.34
C GLN A 17 6.40 -9.76 4.48
N PHE A 18 5.10 -9.71 4.15
CA PHE A 18 4.05 -9.64 5.18
C PHE A 18 4.08 -10.84 6.11
N GLU A 19 4.32 -12.04 5.58
CA GLU A 19 4.45 -13.24 6.41
C GLU A 19 5.59 -13.12 7.41
N LYS A 20 6.73 -12.58 6.99
CA LYS A 20 7.87 -12.33 7.88
C LYS A 20 7.52 -11.32 8.97
N VAL A 21 6.78 -10.26 8.61
CA VAL A 21 6.32 -9.26 9.58
C VAL A 21 5.40 -9.91 10.60
N ALA A 22 4.47 -10.75 10.17
CA ALA A 22 3.56 -11.45 11.06
C ALA A 22 4.33 -12.34 12.05
N GLU A 23 5.35 -13.06 11.59
CA GLU A 23 6.20 -13.87 12.47
C GLU A 23 6.90 -13.00 13.52
N ILE A 24 7.44 -11.86 13.12
CA ILE A 24 8.13 -10.94 14.03
C ILE A 24 7.15 -10.43 15.10
N VAL A 25 5.96 -9.98 14.67
CA VAL A 25 4.96 -9.44 15.59
C VAL A 25 4.48 -10.52 16.57
N HIS A 26 4.22 -11.72 16.09
CA HIS A 26 3.73 -12.81 16.93
C HIS A 26 4.81 -13.44 17.82
N ALA A 27 6.08 -13.26 17.50
CA ALA A 27 7.18 -13.83 18.28
C ALA A 27 7.29 -13.23 19.68
N GLU A 28 6.74 -12.06 19.91
CA GLU A 28 6.83 -11.40 21.22
C GLU A 28 5.54 -10.64 21.51
N ALA A 29 4.85 -11.02 22.59
CA ALA A 29 3.55 -10.46 22.96
C ALA A 29 3.61 -8.97 23.28
N SER A 30 4.78 -8.44 23.69
CA SER A 30 4.96 -7.03 24.02
C SER A 30 4.95 -6.12 22.78
N ARG A 31 5.06 -6.68 21.57
CA ARG A 31 4.97 -5.94 20.30
C ARG A 31 3.51 -5.70 19.95
N ARG A 32 2.89 -4.78 20.68
CA ARG A 32 1.43 -4.52 20.58
C ARG A 32 1.06 -3.41 19.63
N TYR A 33 1.96 -2.46 19.41
CA TYR A 33 1.71 -1.30 18.55
C TYR A 33 2.55 -1.44 17.29
N VAL A 34 1.88 -1.61 16.16
CA VAL A 34 2.53 -1.82 14.86
C VAL A 34 2.27 -0.61 13.97
N VAL A 35 3.34 -0.02 13.45
CA VAL A 35 3.26 1.12 12.52
C VAL A 35 3.76 0.68 11.17
N PRO A 36 2.86 0.38 10.23
CA PRO A 36 3.26 -0.03 8.88
C PRO A 36 3.45 1.16 7.97
N SER A 37 4.34 1.02 7.00
CA SER A 37 4.46 1.94 5.88
C SER A 37 3.61 1.44 4.70
N ALA A 38 3.49 2.24 3.64
CA ALA A 38 2.93 1.76 2.38
C ALA A 38 3.91 0.75 1.74
N PRO A 39 3.40 -0.19 0.91
CA PRO A 39 4.29 -1.17 0.26
C PRO A 39 5.38 -0.50 -0.56
N GLY A 40 6.61 -0.95 -0.37
CA GLY A 40 7.78 -0.46 -1.08
C GLY A 40 8.07 -1.26 -2.34
N LYS A 41 9.33 -1.21 -2.78
CA LYS A 41 9.77 -1.93 -3.97
C LYS A 41 9.83 -3.43 -3.71
N ARG A 42 9.29 -4.23 -4.64
CA ARG A 42 9.37 -5.69 -4.61
C ARG A 42 10.73 -6.17 -5.12
N PHE A 43 11.34 -5.37 -6.00
CA PHE A 43 12.65 -5.62 -6.59
C PHE A 43 13.31 -4.27 -6.92
N ARG A 44 14.59 -4.30 -7.29
CA ARG A 44 15.41 -3.08 -7.42
C ARG A 44 14.80 -1.98 -8.30
N LYS A 45 14.20 -2.36 -9.44
CA LYS A 45 13.65 -1.40 -10.41
C LYS A 45 12.15 -1.16 -10.25
N ASP A 46 11.55 -1.69 -9.19
CA ASP A 46 10.13 -1.50 -8.92
C ASP A 46 9.85 -0.07 -8.44
N THR A 47 8.57 0.28 -8.36
CA THR A 47 8.11 1.58 -7.88
C THR A 47 7.41 1.41 -6.53
N LYS A 48 7.71 2.28 -5.58
CA LYS A 48 7.01 2.31 -4.28
C LYS A 48 5.58 2.76 -4.48
N VAL A 49 4.65 2.26 -3.65
CA VAL A 49 3.26 2.69 -3.71
C VAL A 49 3.11 4.19 -3.50
N THR A 50 3.88 4.79 -2.58
CA THR A 50 3.84 6.25 -2.38
C THR A 50 4.18 7.01 -3.66
N ASP A 51 5.17 6.55 -4.42
CA ASP A 51 5.53 7.19 -5.69
C ASP A 51 4.45 6.99 -6.75
N MET A 52 3.78 5.83 -6.74
CA MET A 52 2.65 5.57 -7.62
C MET A 52 1.48 6.51 -7.32
N LEU A 53 1.24 6.80 -6.04
CA LEU A 53 0.21 7.76 -5.63
C LEU A 53 0.55 9.18 -6.06
N TYR A 54 1.82 9.58 -5.93
CA TYR A 54 2.27 10.88 -6.44
C TYR A 54 2.09 10.98 -7.95
N GLY A 55 2.31 9.88 -8.68
CA GLY A 55 2.05 9.82 -10.11
C GLY A 55 0.59 10.07 -10.46
N CYS A 56 -0.34 9.46 -9.71
CA CYS A 56 -1.77 9.71 -9.88
C CYS A 56 -2.12 11.19 -9.61
N TYR A 57 -1.56 11.74 -8.55
CA TYR A 57 -1.80 13.14 -8.19
C TYR A 57 -1.33 14.09 -9.29
N ALA A 58 -0.14 13.85 -9.85
CA ALA A 58 0.41 14.67 -10.92
C ALA A 58 -0.49 14.66 -12.16
N LEU A 59 -1.03 13.50 -12.52
CA LEU A 59 -1.96 13.38 -13.63
C LEU A 59 -3.28 14.11 -13.35
N ALA A 60 -3.84 13.92 -12.17
CA ALA A 60 -5.08 14.57 -11.76
C ALA A 60 -4.94 16.09 -11.74
N GLU A 61 -3.81 16.60 -11.27
CA GLU A 61 -3.51 18.02 -11.22
C GLU A 61 -3.51 18.66 -12.61
N GLN A 62 -3.10 17.90 -13.63
CA GLN A 62 -3.05 18.36 -15.01
C GLN A 62 -4.28 17.98 -15.82
N ASP A 63 -5.34 17.53 -15.16
CA ASP A 63 -6.59 17.09 -15.80
C ASP A 63 -6.35 15.95 -16.79
N GLU A 64 -5.40 15.07 -16.49
CA GLU A 64 -5.13 13.88 -17.28
C GLU A 64 -5.73 12.65 -16.61
N ASP A 65 -5.98 11.60 -17.40
CA ASP A 65 -6.56 10.36 -16.89
C ASP A 65 -5.55 9.60 -16.02
N PHE A 66 -5.92 9.32 -14.79
CA PHE A 66 -5.11 8.56 -13.84
C PHE A 66 -5.66 7.16 -13.54
N SER A 67 -6.72 6.75 -14.23
CA SER A 67 -7.43 5.49 -13.95
C SER A 67 -6.52 4.28 -14.01
N GLU A 68 -5.68 4.19 -15.05
CA GLU A 68 -4.75 3.06 -15.20
C GLU A 68 -3.71 3.03 -14.08
N ASN A 69 -3.20 4.19 -13.72
CA ASN A 69 -2.21 4.30 -12.64
C ASN A 69 -2.79 3.87 -11.31
N LEU A 70 -4.03 4.28 -11.01
CA LEU A 70 -4.71 3.89 -9.79
C LEU A 70 -5.00 2.39 -9.78
N HIS A 71 -5.39 1.83 -10.93
CA HIS A 71 -5.63 0.40 -11.06
C HIS A 71 -4.37 -0.42 -10.76
N GLN A 72 -3.21 0.04 -11.20
CA GLN A 72 -1.95 -0.63 -10.91
C GLN A 72 -1.65 -0.66 -9.40
N ILE A 73 -2.02 0.38 -8.67
CA ILE A 73 -1.89 0.39 -7.22
C ILE A 73 -2.82 -0.63 -6.59
N GLU A 74 -4.08 -0.70 -7.07
CA GLU A 74 -5.03 -1.72 -6.59
C GLU A 74 -4.51 -3.13 -6.83
N GLU A 75 -3.90 -3.38 -7.98
CA GLU A 75 -3.32 -4.68 -8.31
C GLU A 75 -2.20 -5.05 -7.35
N ARG A 76 -1.37 -4.07 -6.96
CA ARG A 76 -0.29 -4.30 -5.99
C ARG A 76 -0.85 -4.79 -4.65
N TYR A 77 -1.91 -4.16 -4.15
CA TYR A 77 -2.54 -4.58 -2.91
C TYR A 77 -3.27 -5.91 -3.06
N GLN A 78 -3.93 -6.11 -4.21
CA GLN A 78 -4.64 -7.37 -4.46
C GLN A 78 -3.68 -8.55 -4.52
N GLU A 79 -2.49 -8.36 -5.08
CA GLU A 79 -1.44 -9.38 -5.12
C GLU A 79 -1.03 -9.81 -3.70
N ILE A 80 -0.92 -8.85 -2.79
CA ILE A 80 -0.60 -9.13 -1.39
C ILE A 80 -1.75 -9.88 -0.71
N ILE A 81 -2.98 -9.41 -0.91
CA ILE A 81 -4.19 -10.02 -0.34
C ILE A 81 -4.31 -11.47 -0.81
N ASP A 82 -4.15 -11.71 -2.10
CA ASP A 82 -4.25 -13.04 -2.68
C ASP A 82 -3.13 -13.96 -2.20
N GLY A 83 -1.91 -13.43 -2.13
CA GLY A 83 -0.75 -14.18 -1.67
C GLY A 83 -0.84 -14.60 -0.20
N LEU A 84 -1.58 -13.84 0.60
CA LEU A 84 -1.83 -14.14 2.00
C LEU A 84 -3.14 -14.94 2.21
N SER A 85 -3.85 -15.24 1.13
CA SER A 85 -5.14 -15.97 1.17
C SER A 85 -6.18 -15.26 2.05
N LEU A 86 -6.20 -13.92 2.00
CA LEU A 86 -7.15 -13.12 2.76
C LEU A 86 -8.45 -12.94 1.97
N THR A 87 -9.55 -12.73 2.69
CA THR A 87 -10.85 -12.41 2.09
C THR A 87 -11.13 -10.91 2.10
N LEU A 88 -10.15 -10.11 2.52
CA LEU A 88 -10.25 -8.66 2.60
C LEU A 88 -10.44 -8.03 1.22
N SER A 89 -11.29 -7.00 1.16
CA SER A 89 -11.44 -6.16 -0.03
C SER A 89 -11.14 -4.72 0.32
N LEU A 90 -10.39 -4.03 -0.55
CA LEU A 90 -10.07 -2.61 -0.41
C LEU A 90 -10.87 -1.75 -1.40
N ALA A 91 -11.94 -2.31 -1.99
CA ALA A 91 -12.72 -1.62 -3.02
C ALA A 91 -13.28 -0.29 -2.52
N ASP A 92 -13.80 -0.23 -1.29
CA ASP A 92 -14.37 0.99 -0.73
C ASP A 92 -13.30 2.06 -0.51
N GLU A 93 -12.14 1.65 -0.02
CA GLU A 93 -11.00 2.56 0.22
C GLU A 93 -10.51 3.16 -1.08
N PHE A 94 -10.39 2.35 -2.13
CA PHE A 94 -9.97 2.84 -3.44
C PHE A 94 -11.02 3.74 -4.08
N ALA A 95 -12.30 3.49 -3.84
CA ALA A 95 -13.35 4.39 -4.31
C ALA A 95 -13.23 5.78 -3.69
N VAL A 96 -12.88 5.87 -2.40
CA VAL A 96 -12.63 7.14 -1.72
C VAL A 96 -11.40 7.83 -2.29
N ILE A 97 -10.33 7.09 -2.52
CA ILE A 97 -9.10 7.64 -3.10
C ILE A 97 -9.38 8.21 -4.49
N GLU A 98 -10.09 7.48 -5.33
CA GLU A 98 -10.46 7.94 -6.67
C GLU A 98 -11.28 9.22 -6.61
N LYS A 99 -12.26 9.27 -5.70
CA LYS A 99 -13.10 10.45 -5.50
C LYS A 99 -12.25 11.66 -5.11
N ASN A 100 -11.28 11.47 -4.23
CA ASN A 100 -10.40 12.55 -3.78
C ASN A 100 -9.53 13.06 -4.92
N PHE A 101 -8.98 12.18 -5.75
CA PHE A 101 -8.20 12.62 -6.92
C PHE A 101 -9.06 13.39 -7.92
N ARG A 102 -10.30 12.94 -8.17
CA ARG A 102 -11.20 13.64 -9.09
C ARG A 102 -11.59 15.02 -8.58
N ALA A 103 -11.68 15.19 -7.27
CA ALA A 103 -11.95 16.48 -6.66
C ALA A 103 -10.81 17.49 -6.87
N HIS A 104 -9.60 17.00 -7.18
CA HIS A 104 -8.42 17.83 -7.41
C HIS A 104 -8.08 18.02 -8.88
N VAL A 105 -8.90 17.48 -9.79
CA VAL A 105 -8.65 17.61 -11.23
C VAL A 105 -8.58 19.09 -11.63
N GLY A 106 -7.48 19.48 -12.28
CA GLY A 106 -7.30 20.82 -12.79
C GLY A 106 -7.03 21.90 -11.75
N LYS A 107 -6.70 21.53 -10.54
CA LYS A 107 -6.48 22.51 -9.46
C LYS A 107 -5.02 22.71 -9.12
#